data_ebe6ebb63c4b7fbd2f81d7dd5d0c21fc
#
_entry.id   ebe6ebb63c4b7fbd2f81d7dd5d0c21fc
#
_cell.length_a   1.000
_cell.length_b   1.000
_cell.length_c   1.000
_cell.angle_alpha   90.00
_cell.angle_beta   90.00
_cell.angle_gamma   90.00
#
_symmetry.space_group_name_H-M   'P 1'
#
loop_
_entity.id
_entity.type
_entity.pdbx_description
1 polymer ?
#
loop_
_entity_poly.entity_id
_entity_poly.type
_entity_poly.pdbx_seq_one_letter_code
_entity_poly.pdbx_strand_id
1 'polypeptide(L)'
;MKNPEVPATGPAPHVGILLLSHGPLAVALRETLEVLEPEQGEPLGALSLAWDEAPESASERLQKAIAKADQGRGVVLLTDMFGGTPSNLALAFLKKGRIEIVSGVNLPMVMKARALAREGKEPSEMARTLVEKGRRAIVAAGELMETEKRPA
;
A
#
# COMPACT_ATOMS: atom_id res chain seq x y z
N MET A 1 19.17 30.45 29.09
CA MET A 1 17.74 30.29 28.87
C MET A 1 17.56 29.26 27.75
N LYS A 2 17.02 28.11 28.06
CA LYS A 2 16.60 27.16 27.03
C LYS A 2 15.31 27.70 26.39
N ASN A 3 15.37 27.96 25.07
CA ASN A 3 14.15 28.22 24.30
C ASN A 3 13.19 27.04 24.48
N PRO A 4 11.93 27.28 24.80
CA PRO A 4 10.95 26.18 24.77
C PRO A 4 10.85 25.69 23.31
N GLU A 5 11.16 24.41 23.10
CA GLU A 5 10.89 23.75 21.83
C GLU A 5 9.40 23.88 21.56
N VAL A 6 9.05 24.62 20.51
CA VAL A 6 7.69 24.67 19.99
C VAL A 6 7.38 23.24 19.53
N PRO A 7 6.37 22.55 20.10
CA PRO A 7 6.04 21.22 19.64
C PRO A 7 5.68 21.28 18.15
N ALA A 8 6.27 20.38 17.38
CA ALA A 8 5.98 20.26 15.96
C ALA A 8 4.47 20.02 15.79
N THR A 9 3.77 20.99 15.21
CA THR A 9 2.29 20.99 15.04
C THR A 9 1.87 20.21 13.78
N GLY A 10 2.44 19.04 13.54
CA GLY A 10 2.09 18.18 12.41
C GLY A 10 1.85 16.73 12.86
N PRO A 11 1.20 15.90 12.03
CA PRO A 11 1.07 14.48 12.32
C PRO A 11 2.45 13.83 12.43
N ALA A 12 2.58 12.83 13.32
CA ALA A 12 3.83 12.09 13.49
C ALA A 12 4.24 11.44 12.16
N PRO A 13 5.57 11.42 11.84
CA PRO A 13 6.05 10.73 10.65
C PRO A 13 5.60 9.27 10.62
N HIS A 14 5.09 8.82 9.49
CA HIS A 14 4.64 7.44 9.28
C HIS A 14 5.01 6.95 7.88
N VAL A 15 4.84 5.66 7.64
CA VAL A 15 5.06 5.05 6.33
C VAL A 15 3.89 5.39 5.41
N GLY A 16 4.18 5.94 4.24
CA GLY A 16 3.18 6.19 3.21
C GLY A 16 2.77 4.91 2.49
N ILE A 17 1.56 4.87 1.98
CA ILE A 17 1.04 3.76 1.18
C ILE A 17 0.65 4.28 -0.18
N LEU A 18 1.15 3.64 -1.23
CA LEU A 18 0.85 3.97 -2.62
C LEU A 18 0.34 2.73 -3.36
N LEU A 19 -0.88 2.81 -3.83
CA LEU A 19 -1.46 1.81 -4.73
C LEU A 19 -1.05 2.15 -6.17
N LEU A 20 -0.59 1.16 -6.90
CA LEU A 20 -0.14 1.30 -8.29
C LEU A 20 -0.70 0.17 -9.14
N SER A 21 -1.41 0.48 -10.22
CA SER A 21 -2.04 -0.55 -11.05
C SER A 21 -2.11 -0.20 -12.52
N HIS A 22 -2.39 -1.23 -13.33
CA HIS A 22 -2.95 -1.03 -14.66
C HIS A 22 -4.36 -0.44 -14.55
N GLY A 23 -4.71 0.47 -15.43
CA GLY A 23 -6.05 1.04 -15.50
C GLY A 23 -6.56 1.56 -14.15
N PRO A 24 -7.86 1.57 -13.90
CA PRO A 24 -8.47 2.24 -12.75
C PRO A 24 -8.41 1.48 -11.43
N LEU A 25 -7.79 0.30 -11.35
CA LEU A 25 -7.87 -0.59 -10.19
C LEU A 25 -7.34 0.05 -8.89
N ALA A 26 -6.21 0.75 -8.94
CA ALA A 26 -5.64 1.42 -7.76
C ALA A 26 -6.60 2.46 -7.18
N VAL A 27 -7.19 3.28 -8.04
CA VAL A 27 -8.18 4.30 -7.62
C VAL A 27 -9.42 3.63 -7.06
N ALA A 28 -9.93 2.58 -7.71
CA ALA A 28 -11.12 1.85 -7.24
C ALA A 28 -10.90 1.18 -5.87
N LEU A 29 -9.72 0.59 -5.63
CA LEU A 29 -9.36 0.03 -4.32
C LEU A 29 -9.34 1.11 -3.23
N ARG A 30 -8.75 2.26 -3.52
CA ARG A 30 -8.74 3.40 -2.58
C ARG A 30 -10.15 3.88 -2.27
N GLU A 31 -10.96 4.15 -3.28
CA GLU A 31 -12.34 4.61 -3.11
C GLU A 31 -13.19 3.59 -2.32
N THR A 32 -13.01 2.30 -2.61
CA THR A 32 -13.69 1.24 -1.85
C THR A 32 -13.29 1.26 -0.37
N LEU A 33 -11.99 1.42 -0.09
CA LEU A 33 -11.53 1.50 1.31
C LEU A 33 -12.08 2.73 2.03
N GLU A 34 -12.17 3.87 1.36
CA GLU A 34 -12.73 5.10 1.94
C GLU A 34 -14.20 4.95 2.32
N VAL A 35 -14.96 4.14 1.58
CA VAL A 35 -16.35 3.79 1.94
C VAL A 35 -16.43 2.81 3.10
N LEU A 36 -15.55 1.80 3.14
CA LEU A 36 -15.54 0.79 4.20
C LEU A 36 -15.00 1.32 5.52
N GLU A 37 -14.04 2.23 5.47
CA GLU A 37 -13.35 2.78 6.63
C GLU A 37 -13.24 4.33 6.52
N PRO A 38 -14.36 5.06 6.54
CA PRO A 38 -14.39 6.49 6.15
C PRO A 38 -13.58 7.41 7.06
N GLU A 39 -13.35 7.05 8.31
CA GLU A 39 -12.66 7.89 9.30
C GLU A 39 -11.34 7.28 9.78
N GLN A 40 -10.82 6.32 9.08
CA GLN A 40 -9.72 5.46 9.55
C GLN A 40 -8.37 5.79 8.92
N GLY A 41 -7.82 6.96 9.22
CA GLY A 41 -6.39 7.21 9.03
C GLY A 41 -6.01 8.01 7.80
N GLU A 42 -4.72 8.00 7.50
CA GLU A 42 -4.11 8.80 6.46
C GLU A 42 -4.61 8.43 5.05
N PRO A 43 -4.73 9.42 4.16
CA PRO A 43 -5.13 9.17 2.79
C PRO A 43 -4.12 8.25 2.09
N LEU A 44 -4.63 7.26 1.36
CA LEU A 44 -3.81 6.41 0.51
C LEU A 44 -3.50 7.11 -0.81
N GLY A 45 -2.25 7.05 -1.26
CA GLY A 45 -1.90 7.35 -2.63
C GLY A 45 -2.45 6.30 -3.58
N ALA A 46 -2.90 6.71 -4.75
CA ALA A 46 -3.29 5.80 -5.81
C ALA A 46 -2.87 6.35 -7.17
N LEU A 47 -2.15 5.55 -7.93
CA LEU A 47 -1.69 5.85 -9.27
C LEU A 47 -2.15 4.76 -10.24
N SER A 48 -3.03 5.12 -11.14
CA SER A 48 -3.48 4.26 -12.23
C SER A 48 -2.72 4.62 -13.50
N LEU A 49 -2.05 3.62 -14.09
CA LEU A 49 -1.35 3.79 -15.36
C LEU A 49 -2.29 3.51 -16.53
N ALA A 50 -2.32 4.40 -17.50
CA ALA A 50 -3.08 4.19 -18.73
C ALA A 50 -2.43 3.10 -19.59
N TRP A 51 -3.24 2.39 -20.38
CA TRP A 51 -2.77 1.28 -21.22
C TRP A 51 -1.77 1.66 -22.28
N ASP A 52 -1.83 2.90 -22.76
CA ASP A 52 -1.01 3.48 -23.83
C ASP A 52 -0.04 4.55 -23.31
N GLU A 53 0.15 4.66 -22.01
CA GLU A 53 1.04 5.65 -21.40
C GLU A 53 2.51 5.34 -21.73
N ALA A 54 3.26 6.36 -22.18
CA ALA A 54 4.67 6.23 -22.43
C ALA A 54 5.43 5.91 -21.13
N PRO A 55 6.42 4.99 -21.16
CA PRO A 55 7.18 4.59 -19.97
C PRO A 55 7.83 5.75 -19.21
N GLU A 56 8.33 6.74 -19.91
CA GLU A 56 8.96 7.93 -19.34
C GLU A 56 7.94 8.76 -18.53
N SER A 57 6.76 8.98 -19.12
CA SER A 57 5.65 9.69 -18.44
C SER A 57 5.18 8.93 -17.20
N ALA A 58 5.00 7.62 -17.33
CA ALA A 58 4.60 6.77 -16.22
C ALA A 58 5.64 6.78 -15.08
N SER A 59 6.93 6.73 -15.41
CA SER A 59 8.03 6.80 -14.45
C SER A 59 8.08 8.15 -13.71
N GLU A 60 7.91 9.26 -14.41
CA GLU A 60 7.86 10.60 -13.79
C GLU A 60 6.65 10.75 -12.84
N ARG A 61 5.49 10.26 -13.26
CA ARG A 61 4.28 10.28 -12.44
C ARG A 61 4.45 9.41 -11.19
N LEU A 62 5.07 8.23 -11.33
CA LEU A 62 5.35 7.35 -10.21
C LEU A 62 6.34 8.00 -9.24
N GLN A 63 7.41 8.62 -9.72
CA GLN A 63 8.36 9.33 -8.88
C GLN A 63 7.67 10.41 -8.04
N LYS A 64 6.82 11.22 -8.66
CA LYS A 64 6.03 12.26 -7.97
C LYS A 64 5.05 11.66 -6.96
N ALA A 65 4.39 10.57 -7.31
CA ALA A 65 3.46 9.88 -6.42
C ALA A 65 4.17 9.29 -5.19
N ILE A 66 5.35 8.69 -5.36
CA ILE A 66 6.18 8.19 -4.26
C ILE A 66 6.59 9.34 -3.33
N ALA A 67 7.11 10.44 -3.89
CA ALA A 67 7.49 11.61 -3.11
C ALA A 67 6.33 12.21 -2.31
N LYS A 68 5.15 12.25 -2.91
CA LYS A 68 3.92 12.72 -2.24
C LYS A 68 3.44 11.75 -1.16
N ALA A 69 3.57 10.45 -1.37
CA ALA A 69 3.16 9.44 -0.40
C ALA A 69 4.10 9.34 0.82
N ASP A 70 5.37 9.67 0.67
CA ASP A 70 6.36 9.60 1.75
C ASP A 70 6.06 10.64 2.85
N GLN A 71 5.66 10.14 4.00
CA GLN A 71 5.35 10.94 5.19
C GLN A 71 6.51 10.94 6.21
N GLY A 72 7.73 10.79 5.73
CA GLY A 72 8.97 10.87 6.52
C GLY A 72 9.58 9.52 6.89
N ARG A 73 8.85 8.41 6.75
CA ARG A 73 9.34 7.06 7.10
C ARG A 73 9.37 6.08 5.93
N GLY A 74 9.28 6.57 4.70
CA GLY A 74 9.31 5.75 3.51
C GLY A 74 7.92 5.38 2.98
N VAL A 75 7.89 4.50 2.00
CA VAL A 75 6.68 4.14 1.27
C VAL A 75 6.61 2.63 1.05
N VAL A 76 5.43 2.07 1.21
CA VAL A 76 5.09 0.73 0.71
C VAL A 76 4.19 0.88 -0.51
N LEU A 77 4.67 0.40 -1.65
CA LEU A 77 3.89 0.33 -2.88
C LEU A 77 3.17 -1.02 -2.94
N LEU A 78 1.88 -0.99 -3.25
CA LEU A 78 1.08 -2.17 -3.50
C LEU A 78 0.68 -2.19 -4.97
N THR A 79 1.14 -3.19 -5.71
CA THR A 79 0.84 -3.33 -7.15
C THR A 79 -0.12 -4.47 -7.42
N ASP A 80 -0.82 -4.40 -8.55
CA ASP A 80 -1.83 -5.39 -8.92
C ASP A 80 -1.22 -6.76 -9.24
N MET A 81 -0.14 -6.81 -10.03
CA MET A 81 0.52 -8.07 -10.38
C MET A 81 2.03 -7.90 -10.54
N PHE A 82 2.77 -8.94 -10.22
CA PHE A 82 4.22 -8.98 -10.47
C PHE A 82 4.51 -9.27 -11.95
N GLY A 83 5.52 -8.59 -12.49
CA GLY A 83 5.93 -8.75 -13.90
C GLY A 83 5.15 -7.91 -14.90
N GLY A 84 4.12 -7.19 -14.48
CA GLY A 84 3.44 -6.19 -15.30
C GLY A 84 4.16 -4.84 -15.34
N THR A 85 3.73 -3.96 -16.25
CA THR A 85 4.34 -2.63 -16.41
C THR A 85 4.40 -1.84 -15.09
N PRO A 86 3.32 -1.74 -14.27
CA PRO A 86 3.38 -1.03 -13.00
C PRO A 86 4.46 -1.57 -12.06
N SER A 87 4.53 -2.88 -11.87
CA SER A 87 5.53 -3.47 -10.98
C SER A 87 6.96 -3.31 -11.50
N ASN A 88 7.17 -3.43 -12.81
CA ASN A 88 8.48 -3.25 -13.43
C ASN A 88 8.99 -1.82 -13.30
N LEU A 89 8.12 -0.83 -13.48
CA LEU A 89 8.46 0.57 -13.21
C LEU A 89 8.77 0.81 -11.72
N ALA A 90 7.99 0.22 -10.82
CA ALA A 90 8.19 0.35 -9.39
C ALA A 90 9.54 -0.22 -8.93
N LEU A 91 10.02 -1.32 -9.54
CA LEU A 91 11.31 -1.92 -9.20
C LEU A 91 12.50 -0.97 -9.34
N ALA A 92 12.43 0.00 -10.23
CA ALA A 92 13.47 1.04 -10.37
C ALA A 92 13.59 1.94 -9.12
N PHE A 93 12.56 2.01 -8.31
CA PHE A 93 12.49 2.82 -7.08
C PHE A 93 12.71 1.99 -5.80
N LEU A 94 12.84 0.66 -5.92
CA LEU A 94 13.02 -0.21 -4.77
C LEU A 94 14.25 0.21 -3.96
N LYS A 95 14.04 0.47 -2.68
CA LYS A 95 15.09 0.81 -1.73
C LYS A 95 14.78 0.14 -0.40
N LYS A 96 15.44 -1.00 -0.17
CA LYS A 96 15.21 -1.84 1.00
C LYS A 96 15.16 -1.02 2.30
N GLY A 97 14.13 -1.21 3.08
CA GLY A 97 13.90 -0.49 4.33
C GLY A 97 13.34 0.93 4.17
N ARG A 98 13.23 1.43 2.95
CA ARG A 98 12.71 2.78 2.69
C ARG A 98 11.56 2.78 1.68
N ILE A 99 11.71 2.09 0.57
CA ILE A 99 10.68 1.92 -0.46
C ILE A 99 10.56 0.42 -0.70
N GLU A 100 9.48 -0.17 -0.26
CA GLU A 100 9.17 -1.58 -0.43
C GLU A 100 8.01 -1.77 -1.41
N ILE A 101 8.01 -2.89 -2.11
CA ILE A 101 7.02 -3.20 -3.13
C ILE A 101 6.41 -4.57 -2.83
N VAL A 102 5.08 -4.61 -2.78
CA VAL A 102 4.31 -5.85 -2.64
C VAL A 102 3.36 -5.96 -3.82
N SER A 103 3.44 -7.05 -4.56
CA SER A 103 2.58 -7.33 -5.72
C SER A 103 1.48 -8.33 -5.37
N GLY A 104 0.39 -8.29 -6.12
CA GLY A 104 -0.78 -9.12 -5.87
C GLY A 104 -1.75 -8.49 -4.86
N VAL A 105 -1.91 -7.18 -4.92
CA VAL A 105 -2.77 -6.44 -4.00
C VAL A 105 -4.21 -6.96 -4.00
N ASN A 106 -4.78 -7.06 -2.83
CA ASN A 106 -6.20 -7.30 -2.61
C ASN A 106 -6.73 -6.39 -1.50
N LEU A 107 -8.04 -6.27 -1.39
CA LEU A 107 -8.66 -5.33 -0.47
C LEU A 107 -8.28 -5.57 1.02
N PRO A 108 -8.27 -6.82 1.55
CA PRO A 108 -7.81 -7.08 2.91
C PRO A 108 -6.36 -6.63 3.17
N MET A 109 -5.50 -6.71 2.17
CA MET A 109 -4.12 -6.21 2.23
C MET A 109 -4.09 -4.68 2.38
N VAL A 110 -4.90 -3.96 1.60
CA VAL A 110 -4.98 -2.49 1.66
C VAL A 110 -5.50 -2.02 3.03
N MET A 111 -6.52 -2.68 3.56
CA MET A 111 -7.04 -2.42 4.91
C MET A 111 -5.94 -2.61 5.96
N LYS A 112 -5.20 -3.71 5.89
CA LYS A 112 -4.10 -4.00 6.82
C LYS A 112 -2.95 -3.00 6.69
N ALA A 113 -2.63 -2.56 5.48
CA ALA A 113 -1.58 -1.56 5.24
C ALA A 113 -1.87 -0.25 5.97
N ARG A 114 -3.10 0.24 5.90
CA ARG A 114 -3.53 1.45 6.63
C ARG A 114 -3.38 1.28 8.14
N ALA A 115 -3.77 0.14 8.69
CA ALA A 115 -3.63 -0.15 10.11
C ALA A 115 -2.16 -0.16 10.55
N LEU A 116 -1.28 -0.84 9.79
CA LEU A 116 0.16 -0.93 10.09
C LEU A 116 0.87 0.43 10.03
N ALA A 117 0.48 1.29 9.09
CA ALA A 117 1.04 2.64 8.99
C ALA A 117 0.79 3.44 10.28
N ARG A 118 -0.39 3.31 10.86
CA ARG A 118 -0.75 3.95 12.16
C ARG A 118 -0.02 3.34 13.36
N GLU A 119 0.30 2.05 13.30
CA GLU A 119 1.06 1.37 14.36
C GLU A 119 2.55 1.74 14.36
N GLY A 120 3.03 2.54 13.40
CA GLY A 120 4.42 2.98 13.31
C GLY A 120 5.39 1.89 12.86
N LYS A 121 4.91 0.90 12.12
CA LYS A 121 5.73 -0.20 11.59
C LYS A 121 6.68 0.30 10.51
N GLU A 122 7.85 -0.35 10.40
CA GLU A 122 8.82 -0.05 9.35
C GLU A 122 8.40 -0.64 7.99
N PRO A 123 8.81 -0.03 6.85
CA PRO A 123 8.40 -0.50 5.53
C PRO A 123 8.65 -1.99 5.27
N SER A 124 9.81 -2.51 5.64
CA SER A 124 10.15 -3.93 5.44
C SER A 124 9.31 -4.87 6.31
N GLU A 125 8.97 -4.48 7.53
CA GLU A 125 8.05 -5.24 8.39
C GLU A 125 6.64 -5.23 7.80
N MET A 126 6.18 -4.06 7.36
CA MET A 126 4.89 -3.92 6.69
C MET A 126 4.81 -4.82 5.46
N ALA A 127 5.82 -4.79 4.58
CA ALA A 127 5.83 -5.60 3.36
C ALA A 127 5.67 -7.10 3.67
N ARG A 128 6.40 -7.64 4.65
CA ARG A 128 6.27 -9.06 5.06
C ARG A 128 4.86 -9.37 5.59
N THR A 129 4.36 -8.54 6.48
CA THR A 129 3.02 -8.72 7.08
C THR A 129 1.92 -8.66 6.02
N LEU A 130 2.06 -7.77 5.03
CA LEU A 130 1.07 -7.61 3.96
C LEU A 130 1.06 -8.80 3.01
N VAL A 131 2.21 -9.37 2.69
CA VAL A 131 2.28 -10.62 1.89
C VAL A 131 1.53 -11.75 2.61
N GLU A 132 1.75 -11.93 3.91
CA GLU A 132 1.04 -12.95 4.68
C GLU A 132 -0.46 -12.69 4.76
N LYS A 133 -0.86 -11.43 5.01
CA LYS A 133 -2.27 -11.05 5.06
C LYS A 133 -2.97 -11.27 3.74
N GLY A 134 -2.34 -10.88 2.64
CA GLY A 134 -2.89 -11.06 1.29
C GLY A 134 -3.10 -12.54 0.95
N ARG A 135 -2.11 -13.38 1.25
CA ARG A 135 -2.20 -14.83 1.04
C ARG A 135 -3.32 -15.48 1.86
N ARG A 136 -3.45 -15.12 3.13
CA ARG A 136 -4.48 -15.67 4.02
C ARG A 136 -5.90 -15.22 3.67
N ALA A 137 -6.03 -14.13 2.93
CA ALA A 137 -7.33 -13.62 2.49
C ALA A 137 -7.89 -14.36 1.27
N ILE A 138 -7.09 -15.20 0.62
CA ILE A 138 -7.51 -16.02 -0.51
C ILE A 138 -8.07 -17.32 0.05
N VAL A 139 -9.37 -17.53 -0.09
CA VAL A 139 -10.08 -18.69 0.48
C VAL A 139 -11.04 -19.30 -0.53
N ALA A 140 -11.11 -20.63 -0.53
CA ALA A 140 -12.17 -21.38 -1.20
C ALA A 140 -13.31 -21.59 -0.19
N ALA A 141 -14.42 -20.88 -0.37
CA ALA A 141 -15.49 -20.87 0.62
C ALA A 141 -16.09 -22.26 0.89
N GLY A 142 -16.17 -23.11 -0.14
CA GLY A 142 -16.64 -24.50 0.01
C GLY A 142 -15.77 -25.31 0.97
N GLU A 143 -14.45 -25.19 0.87
CA GLU A 143 -13.51 -25.90 1.74
C GLU A 143 -13.60 -25.42 3.20
N LEU A 144 -13.79 -24.12 3.43
CA LEU A 144 -14.00 -23.59 4.77
C LEU A 144 -15.25 -24.17 5.42
N MET A 145 -16.37 -24.22 4.70
CA MET A 145 -17.63 -24.73 5.21
C MET A 145 -17.57 -26.24 5.53
N GLU A 146 -16.77 -27.02 4.80
CA GLU A 146 -16.55 -28.43 5.09
C GLU A 146 -15.73 -28.65 6.34
N THR A 147 -14.73 -27.78 6.59
CA THR A 147 -13.89 -27.87 7.79
C THR A 147 -14.67 -27.56 9.07
N GLU A 148 -15.61 -26.60 9.02
CA GLU A 148 -16.47 -26.27 10.16
C GLU A 148 -17.51 -27.38 10.50
N LYS A 149 -17.88 -28.22 9.52
CA LYS A 149 -18.82 -29.33 9.71
C LYS A 149 -18.19 -30.62 10.23
N ARG A 150 -16.85 -30.72 10.34
CA ARG A 150 -16.18 -31.87 10.94
C ARG A 150 -16.28 -31.77 12.48
N PRO A 151 -17.00 -32.69 13.16
CA PRO A 151 -16.93 -32.78 14.60
C PRO A 151 -15.53 -33.15 15.03
N ALA A 152 -15.10 -32.56 16.14
CA ALA A 152 -13.82 -32.88 16.77
C ALA A 152 -13.72 -34.35 17.18
#